data_04490df87b199741ff5791368cc910d1
#
_entry.id   04490df87b199741ff5791368cc910d1
#
_cell.length_a   1.000
_cell.length_b   1.000
_cell.length_c   1.000
_cell.angle_alpha   90.00
_cell.angle_beta   90.00
_cell.angle_gamma   90.00
#
_symmetry.space_group_name_H-M   'P 1'
#
loop_
_entity.id
_entity.type
_entity.pdbx_description
1 polymer ?
#
loop_
_entity_poly.entity_id
_entity_poly.type
_entity_poly.pdbx_seq_one_letter_code
_entity_poly.pdbx_strand_id
1 'polypeptide(L)'
;MRYAPTGMCHLILEVLAYAADEAEDRGAGRAVVEFHPDGSVSVSDDGRGTQMAVGDDGRPVRKPVMATKDFRYFDSPPATPLPDGHPRYGMSVVAALSEWLVHTNRRAEGAWTQRYRHGVPADELVAVPSDGTTGTTVRFLPADGLGGEVSAESVRPLAERLSRVLVVEV
;
A
#
# COMPACT_ATOMS: atom_id res chain seq x y z
N MET A 1 -2.82 -5.47 -23.82
CA MET A 1 -2.29 -6.04 -22.59
C MET A 1 -3.42 -6.03 -21.57
N ARG A 2 -3.99 -7.17 -21.23
CA ARG A 2 -5.09 -7.22 -20.25
C ARG A 2 -4.46 -7.26 -18.86
N TYR A 3 -4.37 -6.12 -18.22
CA TYR A 3 -4.25 -6.06 -16.77
C TYR A 3 -5.64 -6.39 -16.23
N ALA A 4 -5.88 -7.61 -15.88
CA ALA A 4 -7.06 -8.00 -15.13
C ALA A 4 -6.59 -8.28 -13.71
N PRO A 5 -6.58 -7.29 -12.82
CA PRO A 5 -6.45 -7.57 -11.41
C PRO A 5 -7.68 -8.34 -10.99
N THR A 6 -7.46 -9.37 -10.24
CA THR A 6 -8.45 -10.35 -9.84
C THR A 6 -9.32 -9.86 -8.68
N GLY A 7 -9.44 -8.56 -8.48
CA GLY A 7 -10.34 -7.96 -7.53
C GLY A 7 -9.67 -7.28 -6.34
N MET A 8 -10.48 -6.81 -5.41
CA MET A 8 -10.07 -6.07 -4.21
C MET A 8 -9.05 -6.84 -3.36
N CYS A 9 -9.18 -8.17 -3.25
CA CYS A 9 -8.25 -8.99 -2.48
C CYS A 9 -6.80 -8.83 -2.97
N HIS A 10 -6.59 -8.82 -4.30
CA HIS A 10 -5.27 -8.61 -4.88
C HIS A 10 -4.70 -7.23 -4.50
N LEU A 11 -5.52 -6.18 -4.53
CA LEU A 11 -5.08 -4.83 -4.15
C LEU A 11 -4.66 -4.76 -2.68
N ILE A 12 -5.37 -5.45 -1.79
CA ILE A 12 -5.00 -5.55 -0.37
C ILE A 12 -3.65 -6.26 -0.23
N LEU A 13 -3.44 -7.36 -0.94
CA LEU A 13 -2.17 -8.10 -0.92
C LEU A 13 -1.01 -7.28 -1.48
N GLU A 14 -1.24 -6.46 -2.52
CA GLU A 14 -0.24 -5.53 -3.04
C GLU A 14 0.24 -4.55 -1.97
N VAL A 15 -0.67 -4.00 -1.17
CA VAL A 15 -0.31 -3.10 -0.07
C VAL A 15 0.38 -3.84 1.06
N LEU A 16 -0.16 -4.99 1.48
CA LEU A 16 0.42 -5.83 2.54
C LEU A 16 1.83 -6.32 2.20
N ALA A 17 2.13 -6.49 0.91
CA ALA A 17 3.46 -6.93 0.47
C ALA A 17 4.57 -5.92 0.84
N TYR A 18 4.27 -4.62 0.92
CA TYR A 18 5.23 -3.63 1.43
C TYR A 18 5.45 -3.76 2.94
N ALA A 19 4.38 -4.02 3.70
CA ALA A 19 4.49 -4.31 5.13
C ALA A 19 5.28 -5.59 5.39
N ALA A 20 5.11 -6.60 4.52
CA ALA A 20 5.85 -7.85 4.60
C ALA A 20 7.35 -7.64 4.32
N ASP A 21 7.70 -6.89 3.27
CA ASP A 21 9.10 -6.55 2.96
C ASP A 21 9.76 -5.81 4.14
N GLU A 22 9.05 -4.85 4.74
CA GLU A 22 9.55 -4.09 5.89
C GLU A 22 9.70 -4.98 7.13
N ALA A 23 8.76 -5.89 7.37
CA ALA A 23 8.85 -6.84 8.47
C ALA A 23 10.02 -7.81 8.30
N GLU A 24 10.26 -8.31 7.08
CA GLU A 24 11.42 -9.17 6.77
C GLU A 24 12.75 -8.44 7.02
N ASP A 25 12.84 -7.17 6.62
CA ASP A 25 14.04 -6.36 6.84
C ASP A 25 14.30 -6.07 8.32
N ARG A 26 13.23 -5.95 9.12
CA ARG A 26 13.31 -5.68 10.58
C ARG A 26 13.35 -6.94 11.45
N GLY A 27 12.98 -8.10 10.90
CA GLY A 27 12.80 -9.35 11.63
C GLY A 27 11.46 -9.50 12.34
N ALA A 28 10.59 -8.48 12.32
CA ALA A 28 9.24 -8.52 12.86
C ALA A 28 8.41 -7.34 12.32
N GLY A 29 7.09 -7.51 12.24
CA GLY A 29 6.17 -6.44 11.88
C GLY A 29 4.72 -6.80 12.18
N ARG A 30 3.87 -5.77 12.21
CA ARG A 30 2.42 -5.90 12.35
C ARG A 30 1.73 -5.06 11.29
N ALA A 31 0.69 -5.60 10.71
CA ALA A 31 -0.21 -4.88 9.82
C ALA A 31 -1.67 -5.12 10.23
N VAL A 32 -2.50 -4.13 9.97
CA VAL A 32 -3.95 -4.18 10.25
C VAL A 32 -4.68 -3.84 8.95
N VAL A 33 -5.63 -4.68 8.57
CA VAL A 33 -6.55 -4.46 7.45
C VAL A 33 -7.93 -4.16 8.01
N GLU A 34 -8.51 -3.04 7.63
CA GLU A 34 -9.85 -2.64 8.08
C GLU A 34 -10.75 -2.38 6.87
N PHE A 35 -11.94 -2.96 6.91
CA PHE A 35 -13.01 -2.72 5.96
C PHE A 35 -13.93 -1.62 6.49
N HIS A 36 -14.18 -0.60 5.68
CA HIS A 36 -14.99 0.55 6.07
C HIS A 36 -16.40 0.50 5.46
N PRO A 37 -17.41 1.09 6.13
CA PRO A 37 -18.79 1.09 5.64
C PRO A 37 -18.98 1.76 4.29
N ASP A 38 -18.08 2.64 3.87
CA ASP A 38 -18.11 3.31 2.55
C ASP A 38 -17.52 2.44 1.43
N GLY A 39 -17.17 1.18 1.71
CA GLY A 39 -16.56 0.25 0.77
C GLY A 39 -15.05 0.43 0.60
N SER A 40 -14.45 1.40 1.27
CA SER A 40 -12.99 1.53 1.27
C SER A 40 -12.32 0.53 2.21
N VAL A 41 -11.05 0.28 1.97
CA VAL A 41 -10.19 -0.56 2.81
C VAL A 41 -8.98 0.24 3.23
N SER A 42 -8.55 0.09 4.48
CA SER A 42 -7.26 0.60 4.94
C SER A 42 -6.33 -0.54 5.33
N VAL A 43 -5.06 -0.37 5.01
CA VAL A 43 -3.97 -1.23 5.43
C VAL A 43 -2.95 -0.35 6.14
N SER A 44 -2.71 -0.63 7.41
CA SER A 44 -1.74 0.08 8.24
C SER A 44 -0.64 -0.86 8.67
N ASP A 45 0.60 -0.38 8.75
CA ASP A 45 1.74 -1.12 9.31
C ASP A 45 2.47 -0.31 10.39
N ASP A 46 3.25 -1.00 11.19
CA ASP A 46 4.11 -0.45 12.25
C ASP A 46 5.58 -0.34 11.84
N GLY A 47 5.85 -0.29 10.54
CA GLY A 47 7.18 -0.16 9.99
C GLY A 47 7.84 1.19 10.30
N ARG A 48 9.01 1.41 9.70
CA ARG A 48 9.74 2.70 9.81
C ARG A 48 9.13 3.83 9.02
N GLY A 49 8.14 3.55 8.21
CA GLY A 49 7.59 4.44 7.21
C GLY A 49 8.47 4.53 5.95
N THR A 50 7.89 5.01 4.87
CA THR A 50 8.59 5.20 3.60
C THR A 50 9.58 6.35 3.71
N GLN A 51 10.82 6.13 3.28
CA GLN A 51 11.82 7.19 3.25
C GLN A 51 11.38 8.33 2.33
N MET A 52 11.39 9.54 2.85
CA MET A 52 11.07 10.74 2.09
C MET A 52 12.34 11.36 1.53
N ALA A 53 12.34 11.70 0.23
CA ALA A 53 13.33 12.59 -0.31
C ALA A 53 13.04 14.02 0.17
N VAL A 54 14.07 14.75 0.55
CA VAL A 54 13.99 16.15 0.93
C VAL A 54 14.65 16.95 -0.18
N GLY A 55 13.96 17.96 -0.69
CA GLY A 55 14.51 18.88 -1.68
C GLY A 55 15.58 19.81 -1.09
N ASP A 56 16.26 20.54 -1.95
CA ASP A 56 17.28 21.51 -1.55
C ASP A 56 16.72 22.65 -0.67
N ASP A 57 15.41 22.84 -0.70
CA ASP A 57 14.64 23.79 0.13
C ASP A 57 14.23 23.22 1.50
N GLY A 58 14.68 22.00 1.83
CA GLY A 58 14.33 21.31 3.07
C GLY A 58 12.90 20.77 3.13
N ARG A 59 12.14 20.84 2.03
CA ARG A 59 10.76 20.34 1.97
C ARG A 59 10.73 18.89 1.47
N PRO A 60 9.78 18.08 1.97
CA PRO A 60 9.56 16.75 1.44
C PRO A 60 9.22 16.79 -0.04
N VAL A 61 9.97 16.06 -0.85
CA VAL A 61 9.70 15.95 -2.28
C VAL A 61 8.70 14.82 -2.51
N ARG A 62 7.69 15.11 -3.32
CA ARG A 62 6.74 14.13 -3.83
C ARG A 62 7.51 12.98 -4.50
N LYS A 63 7.44 11.76 -3.95
CA LYS A 63 8.00 10.59 -4.64
C LYS A 63 7.10 10.24 -5.82
N PRO A 64 7.66 10.16 -7.03
CA PRO A 64 6.91 9.70 -8.21
C PRO A 64 6.50 8.22 -8.14
N VAL A 65 6.85 7.50 -7.10
CA VAL A 65 6.67 6.05 -6.91
C VAL A 65 5.22 5.59 -7.08
N MET A 66 4.25 6.45 -6.79
CA MET A 66 2.84 6.11 -6.98
C MET A 66 2.28 6.52 -8.35
N ALA A 67 3.00 7.36 -9.09
CA ALA A 67 2.62 7.83 -10.42
C ALA A 67 3.37 7.12 -11.55
N THR A 68 4.44 6.38 -11.24
CA THR A 68 5.27 5.67 -12.21
C THR A 68 5.31 4.19 -11.90
N LYS A 69 5.44 3.37 -12.96
CA LYS A 69 5.71 1.94 -12.83
C LYS A 69 6.89 1.75 -11.87
N ASP A 70 6.72 0.92 -10.88
CA ASP A 70 7.85 0.49 -10.06
C ASP A 70 8.71 -0.46 -10.89
N PHE A 71 9.80 0.07 -11.47
CA PHE A 71 10.68 -0.68 -12.37
C PHE A 71 11.28 -1.94 -11.75
N ARG A 72 11.30 -2.05 -10.41
CA ARG A 72 11.74 -3.26 -9.73
C ARG A 72 10.92 -4.49 -10.11
N TYR A 73 9.69 -4.29 -10.59
CA TYR A 73 8.76 -5.38 -10.90
C TYR A 73 8.53 -5.57 -12.41
N PHE A 74 9.07 -4.71 -13.28
CA PHE A 74 8.77 -4.73 -14.71
C PHE A 74 9.93 -5.20 -15.60
N ASP A 75 11.18 -5.04 -15.17
CA ASP A 75 12.38 -5.27 -16.01
C ASP A 75 13.26 -6.45 -15.55
N SER A 76 12.81 -7.26 -14.63
CA SER A 76 13.54 -8.43 -14.11
C SER A 76 12.66 -9.68 -14.10
N PRO A 77 13.26 -10.87 -13.92
CA PRO A 77 12.54 -12.13 -14.03
C PRO A 77 11.23 -12.07 -13.24
N PRO A 78 10.23 -12.86 -13.62
CA PRO A 78 8.85 -12.69 -13.17
C PRO A 78 8.83 -12.47 -11.65
N ALA A 79 8.26 -11.35 -11.24
CA ALA A 79 8.11 -11.02 -9.82
C ALA A 79 7.52 -12.22 -9.09
N THR A 80 8.04 -12.52 -7.91
CA THR A 80 7.48 -13.58 -7.06
C THR A 80 5.97 -13.33 -6.95
N PRO A 81 5.12 -14.30 -7.34
CA PRO A 81 3.69 -14.09 -7.28
C PRO A 81 3.23 -13.86 -5.85
N LEU A 82 2.22 -13.02 -5.68
CA LEU A 82 1.52 -12.87 -4.42
C LEU A 82 0.77 -14.16 -4.05
N PRO A 83 0.36 -14.35 -2.79
CA PRO A 83 -0.31 -15.56 -2.34
C PRO A 83 -1.60 -15.94 -3.09
N ASP A 84 -2.21 -15.00 -3.80
CA ASP A 84 -3.35 -15.25 -4.69
C ASP A 84 -2.95 -15.80 -6.06
N GLY A 85 -1.66 -16.00 -6.32
CA GLY A 85 -1.10 -16.54 -7.54
C GLY A 85 -0.85 -15.52 -8.66
N HIS A 86 -1.13 -14.24 -8.41
CA HIS A 86 -0.92 -13.16 -9.40
C HIS A 86 0.41 -12.44 -9.18
N PRO A 87 1.04 -11.95 -10.26
CA PRO A 87 2.26 -11.17 -10.16
C PRO A 87 2.06 -9.91 -9.31
N ARG A 88 3.09 -9.52 -8.58
CA ARG A 88 3.13 -8.26 -7.86
C ARG A 88 3.40 -7.10 -8.82
N TYR A 89 2.57 -6.06 -8.78
CA TYR A 89 2.68 -4.87 -9.64
C TYR A 89 3.03 -3.59 -8.87
N GLY A 90 2.85 -3.58 -7.56
CA GLY A 90 3.19 -2.46 -6.69
C GLY A 90 2.07 -1.45 -6.48
N MET A 91 2.37 -0.45 -5.65
CA MET A 91 1.41 0.55 -5.18
C MET A 91 0.81 1.40 -6.31
N SER A 92 1.53 1.60 -7.41
CA SER A 92 1.03 2.35 -8.57
C SER A 92 -0.22 1.72 -9.19
N VAL A 93 -0.32 0.40 -9.17
CA VAL A 93 -1.50 -0.33 -9.66
C VAL A 93 -2.66 -0.17 -8.68
N VAL A 94 -2.41 -0.27 -7.38
CA VAL A 94 -3.44 -0.01 -6.37
C VAL A 94 -4.02 1.39 -6.54
N ALA A 95 -3.16 2.41 -6.69
CA ALA A 95 -3.59 3.78 -6.88
C ALA A 95 -4.38 3.97 -8.18
N ALA A 96 -3.92 3.39 -9.31
CA ALA A 96 -4.57 3.51 -10.61
C ALA A 96 -5.94 2.84 -10.66
N LEU A 97 -6.14 1.76 -9.90
CA LEU A 97 -7.38 0.98 -9.85
C LEU A 97 -8.30 1.40 -8.70
N SER A 98 -7.97 2.48 -8.03
CA SER A 98 -8.81 3.07 -6.99
C SER A 98 -9.44 4.36 -7.47
N GLU A 99 -10.70 4.61 -7.12
CA GLU A 99 -11.33 5.92 -7.31
C GLU A 99 -10.54 6.99 -6.57
N TRP A 100 -10.14 6.66 -5.36
CA TRP A 100 -9.21 7.45 -4.57
C TRP A 100 -8.35 6.56 -3.68
N LEU A 101 -7.16 7.05 -3.38
CA LEU A 101 -6.24 6.46 -2.43
C LEU A 101 -5.62 7.57 -1.59
N VAL A 102 -5.53 7.34 -0.30
CA VAL A 102 -4.83 8.21 0.66
C VAL A 102 -3.67 7.42 1.25
N HIS A 103 -2.48 7.94 1.06
CA HIS A 103 -1.27 7.39 1.66
C HIS A 103 -0.80 8.30 2.78
N THR A 104 -0.75 7.78 3.99
CA THR A 104 -0.20 8.47 5.16
C THR A 104 1.09 7.80 5.56
N ASN A 105 2.15 8.57 5.64
CA ASN A 105 3.48 8.11 6.01
C ASN A 105 3.89 8.74 7.33
N ARG A 106 4.21 7.92 8.31
CA ARG A 106 4.64 8.34 9.65
C ARG A 106 6.08 7.89 9.89
N ARG A 107 6.92 8.84 10.23
CA ARG A 107 8.31 8.63 10.58
C ARG A 107 8.65 9.36 11.88
N ALA A 108 9.81 9.07 12.45
CA ALA A 108 10.29 9.77 13.62
C ALA A 108 10.42 11.30 13.39
N GLU A 109 10.71 11.70 12.15
CA GLU A 109 10.93 13.10 11.76
C GLU A 109 9.62 13.85 11.47
N GLY A 110 8.51 13.15 11.31
CA GLY A 110 7.21 13.76 11.02
C GLY A 110 6.27 12.82 10.28
N ALA A 111 5.07 13.32 10.01
CA ALA A 111 4.04 12.58 9.31
C ALA A 111 3.46 13.42 8.17
N TRP A 112 3.13 12.76 7.07
CA TRP A 112 2.64 13.38 5.84
C TRP A 112 1.57 12.53 5.21
N THR A 113 0.62 13.15 4.52
CA THR A 113 -0.44 12.49 3.76
C THR A 113 -0.48 13.00 2.34
N GLN A 114 -0.81 12.10 1.41
CA GLN A 114 -0.99 12.41 0.00
C GLN A 114 -2.24 11.68 -0.51
N ARG A 115 -3.10 12.39 -1.23
CA ARG A 115 -4.28 11.82 -1.90
C ARG A 115 -4.03 11.64 -3.39
N TYR A 116 -4.59 10.58 -3.92
CA TYR A 116 -4.58 10.22 -5.34
C TYR A 116 -6.01 9.97 -5.82
N ARG A 117 -6.27 10.29 -7.08
CA ARG A 117 -7.49 9.87 -7.80
C ARG A 117 -7.07 9.14 -9.06
N HIS A 118 -7.52 7.89 -9.23
CA HIS A 118 -7.15 7.04 -10.37
C HIS A 118 -5.64 7.05 -10.68
N GLY A 119 -4.82 6.99 -9.62
CA GLY A 119 -3.36 6.99 -9.71
C GLY A 119 -2.71 8.36 -9.92
N VAL A 120 -3.49 9.43 -10.06
CA VAL A 120 -2.98 10.80 -10.23
C VAL A 120 -3.03 11.53 -8.87
N PRO A 121 -1.93 12.18 -8.45
CA PRO A 121 -1.96 13.02 -7.25
C PRO A 121 -3.04 14.09 -7.36
N ALA A 122 -4.00 14.09 -6.43
CA ALA A 122 -5.11 15.03 -6.42
C ALA A 122 -4.79 16.31 -5.66
N ASP A 123 -3.97 16.19 -4.62
CA ASP A 123 -3.59 17.28 -3.73
C ASP A 123 -2.07 17.32 -3.56
N GLU A 124 -1.55 18.36 -2.94
CA GLU A 124 -0.16 18.39 -2.52
C GLU A 124 0.08 17.49 -1.32
N LEU A 125 1.35 17.16 -1.08
CA LEU A 125 1.78 16.48 0.12
C LEU A 125 1.56 17.38 1.33
N VAL A 126 0.76 16.93 2.28
CA VAL A 126 0.37 17.71 3.46
C VAL A 126 1.00 17.09 4.71
N ALA A 127 1.68 17.93 5.51
CA ALA A 127 2.11 17.52 6.85
C ALA A 127 0.89 17.30 7.74
N VAL A 128 0.92 16.23 8.52
CA VAL A 128 -0.11 15.93 9.52
C VAL A 128 0.51 15.83 10.90
N PRO A 129 -0.24 16.07 11.98
CA PRO A 129 0.28 15.90 13.33
C PRO A 129 0.83 14.51 13.56
N SER A 130 2.01 14.41 14.15
CA SER A 130 2.55 13.10 14.57
C SER A 130 1.77 12.59 15.78
N ASP A 131 1.38 11.35 15.74
CA ASP A 131 0.78 10.62 16.86
C ASP A 131 1.81 9.83 17.70
N GLY A 132 3.09 10.00 17.39
CA GLY A 132 4.20 9.31 18.04
C GLY A 132 4.44 7.90 17.50
N THR A 133 3.68 7.46 16.50
CA THR A 133 3.87 6.16 15.84
C THR A 133 4.68 6.30 14.56
N THR A 134 5.18 5.18 14.04
CA THR A 134 5.79 5.08 12.71
C THR A 134 5.06 4.04 11.86
N GLY A 135 5.29 4.07 10.56
CA GLY A 135 4.69 3.15 9.61
C GLY A 135 3.92 3.86 8.52
N THR A 136 3.19 3.09 7.72
CA THR A 136 2.33 3.63 6.67
C THR A 136 0.87 3.24 6.89
N THR A 137 -0.02 4.07 6.39
CA THR A 137 -1.43 3.73 6.25
C THR A 137 -1.84 4.05 4.82
N VAL A 138 -2.32 3.05 4.12
CA VAL A 138 -2.90 3.20 2.78
C VAL A 138 -4.38 2.90 2.88
N ARG A 139 -5.22 3.92 2.67
CA ARG A 139 -6.67 3.76 2.57
C ARG A 139 -7.10 4.02 1.14
N PHE A 140 -7.87 3.11 0.57
CA PHE A 140 -8.30 3.22 -0.82
C PHE A 140 -9.72 2.72 -1.03
N LEU A 141 -10.40 3.34 -1.99
CA LEU A 141 -11.70 2.88 -2.50
C LEU A 141 -11.45 2.30 -3.89
N PRO A 142 -11.62 0.99 -4.08
CA PRO A 142 -11.50 0.37 -5.39
C PRO A 142 -12.47 1.01 -6.39
N ALA A 143 -12.02 1.16 -7.65
CA ALA A 143 -12.88 1.65 -8.72
C ALA A 143 -14.01 0.65 -9.03
N ASP A 144 -15.14 1.17 -9.50
CA ASP A 144 -16.28 0.36 -9.92
C ASP A 144 -15.87 -0.73 -10.92
N GLY A 145 -16.40 -1.92 -10.72
CA GLY A 145 -16.15 -3.07 -11.60
C GLY A 145 -14.91 -3.91 -11.24
N LEU A 146 -14.15 -3.54 -10.20
CA LEU A 146 -13.21 -4.44 -9.56
C LEU A 146 -14.00 -5.44 -8.71
N GLY A 147 -14.42 -6.52 -9.34
CA GLY A 147 -15.37 -7.47 -8.79
C GLY A 147 -14.86 -8.28 -7.59
N GLY A 148 -15.83 -8.78 -6.83
CA GLY A 148 -15.68 -9.74 -5.75
C GLY A 148 -15.96 -9.13 -4.38
N GLU A 149 -16.88 -9.76 -3.65
CA GLU A 149 -17.01 -9.52 -2.21
C GLU A 149 -15.72 -9.98 -1.53
N VAL A 150 -15.07 -9.08 -0.85
CA VAL A 150 -13.88 -9.36 -0.04
C VAL A 150 -14.26 -9.24 1.42
N SER A 151 -13.89 -10.26 2.17
CA SER A 151 -14.11 -10.32 3.61
C SER A 151 -12.80 -10.60 4.33
N ALA A 152 -12.78 -10.36 5.62
CA ALA A 152 -11.67 -10.76 6.48
C ALA A 152 -11.31 -12.24 6.33
N GLU A 153 -12.32 -13.10 6.17
CA GLU A 153 -12.14 -14.55 6.01
C GLU A 153 -11.41 -14.92 4.71
N SER A 154 -11.62 -14.17 3.63
CA SER A 154 -10.96 -14.41 2.35
C SER A 154 -9.53 -13.85 2.30
N VAL A 155 -9.26 -12.75 2.99
CA VAL A 155 -7.94 -12.08 2.99
C VAL A 155 -6.97 -12.74 3.97
N ARG A 156 -7.40 -13.09 5.18
CA ARG A 156 -6.55 -13.59 6.26
C ARG A 156 -5.62 -14.74 5.84
N PRO A 157 -6.10 -15.87 5.26
CA PRO A 157 -5.23 -17.00 4.92
C PRO A 157 -4.20 -16.66 3.83
N LEU A 158 -4.48 -15.68 2.98
CA LEU A 158 -3.53 -15.20 1.98
C LEU A 158 -2.51 -14.25 2.60
N ALA A 159 -2.95 -13.35 3.47
CA ALA A 159 -2.08 -12.42 4.16
C ALA A 159 -1.02 -13.13 5.03
N GLU A 160 -1.42 -14.19 5.75
CA GLU A 160 -0.52 -15.01 6.57
C GLU A 160 0.59 -15.72 5.77
N ARG A 161 0.41 -15.86 4.47
CA ARG A 161 1.41 -16.47 3.56
C ARG A 161 2.42 -15.46 3.01
N LEU A 162 2.21 -14.16 3.21
CA LEU A 162 3.14 -13.13 2.70
C LEU A 162 4.49 -13.18 3.42
N SER A 163 4.48 -13.32 4.74
CA SER A 163 5.68 -13.36 5.56
C SER A 163 5.44 -14.11 6.86
N ARG A 164 6.47 -14.78 7.35
CA ARG A 164 6.42 -15.47 8.65
C ARG A 164 6.66 -14.56 9.84
N VAL A 165 7.18 -13.37 9.60
CA VAL A 165 7.54 -12.38 10.62
C VAL A 165 6.57 -11.19 10.64
N LEU A 166 5.58 -11.18 9.75
CA LEU A 166 4.49 -10.20 9.74
C LEU A 166 3.24 -10.81 10.40
N VAL A 167 2.77 -10.18 11.44
CA VAL A 167 1.45 -10.48 12.03
C VAL A 167 0.41 -9.59 11.35
N VAL A 168 -0.59 -10.20 10.75
CA VAL A 168 -1.68 -9.48 10.07
C VAL A 168 -2.99 -9.67 10.83
N GLU A 169 -3.59 -8.56 11.23
CA GLU A 169 -4.95 -8.49 11.77
C GLU A 169 -5.91 -8.06 10.66
N VAL A 170 -7.02 -8.75 10.52
CA VAL A 170 -8.06 -8.49 9.52
C VAL A 170 -9.43 -8.54 10.18
#